data_faf85dc1f7c91425a0ac58c3c96727c1
#
_entry.id   faf85dc1f7c91425a0ac58c3c96727c1
#
_cell.length_a   1.000
_cell.length_b   1.000
_cell.length_c   1.000
_cell.angle_alpha   90.00
_cell.angle_beta   90.00
_cell.angle_gamma   90.00
#
_symmetry.space_group_name_H-M   'P 1'
#
loop_
_entity.id
_entity.type
_entity.pdbx_description
1 polymer ?
#
loop_
_entity_poly.entity_id
_entity_poly.type
_entity_poly.pdbx_seq_one_letter_code
_entity_poly.pdbx_strand_id
1 'polypeptide(L)'
;MKRKPWRDERILFNRMRDEEQSYILKILNHWVDSPTSITYIEHSMDRLYQMYIFEDEVIETIKHGAIIELHIVNNSPRLLFRKQRSNQAKDICVVMDILSGKVVTAFTNDSNDNHSTLREELYNDDLDVITIIQECIKRRK
;
A
#
# COMPACT_ATOMS: atom_id res chain seq x y z
N MET A 1 -10.69 28.38 9.13
CA MET A 1 -9.50 27.81 8.53
C MET A 1 -9.86 26.70 7.56
N LYS A 2 -9.29 26.75 6.40
CA LYS A 2 -9.59 25.77 5.36
C LYS A 2 -8.90 24.44 5.67
N ARG A 3 -9.66 23.37 5.72
CA ARG A 3 -9.12 22.06 5.97
C ARG A 3 -8.35 21.54 4.76
N LYS A 4 -7.13 21.06 4.98
CA LYS A 4 -6.34 20.49 3.91
C LYS A 4 -6.86 19.12 3.50
N PRO A 5 -6.66 18.71 2.24
CA PRO A 5 -6.96 17.33 1.84
C PRO A 5 -6.16 16.33 2.66
N TRP A 6 -6.67 15.11 2.73
CA TRP A 6 -6.01 14.02 3.43
C TRP A 6 -4.65 13.74 2.82
N ARG A 7 -3.59 13.88 3.59
CA ARG A 7 -2.24 13.55 3.16
C ARG A 7 -1.37 13.30 4.37
N ASP A 8 -0.37 12.44 4.18
CA ASP A 8 0.58 12.06 5.22
C ASP A 8 -0.07 11.51 6.49
N GLU A 9 -1.27 10.94 6.33
CA GLU A 9 -1.90 10.19 7.40
C GLU A 9 -1.53 8.72 7.23
N ARG A 10 -1.02 8.10 8.29
CA ARG A 10 -0.62 6.69 8.27
C ARG A 10 -1.22 5.93 9.42
N ILE A 11 -1.57 4.68 9.16
CA ILE A 11 -1.95 3.74 10.21
C ILE A 11 -1.43 2.36 9.84
N LEU A 12 -0.87 1.65 10.82
CA LEU A 12 -0.49 0.26 10.62
C LEU A 12 -1.74 -0.59 10.45
N PHE A 13 -1.69 -1.55 9.52
CA PHE A 13 -2.84 -2.40 9.26
C PHE A 13 -3.29 -3.15 10.52
N ASN A 14 -2.34 -3.64 11.30
CA ASN A 14 -2.65 -4.40 12.52
C ASN A 14 -3.18 -3.53 13.67
N ARG A 15 -3.20 -2.21 13.50
CA ARG A 15 -3.79 -1.28 14.47
C ARG A 15 -5.20 -0.86 14.08
N MET A 16 -5.65 -1.23 12.89
CA MET A 16 -7.01 -0.94 12.43
C MET A 16 -8.01 -1.82 13.16
N ARG A 17 -9.24 -1.32 13.31
CA ARG A 17 -10.35 -2.13 13.80
C ARG A 17 -10.71 -3.22 12.79
N ASP A 18 -11.37 -4.26 13.25
CA ASP A 18 -11.72 -5.40 12.40
C ASP A 18 -12.56 -5.00 11.20
N GLU A 19 -13.53 -4.12 11.39
CA GLU A 19 -14.36 -3.64 10.28
C GLU A 19 -13.57 -2.79 9.28
N GLU A 20 -12.53 -2.10 9.73
CA GLU A 20 -11.65 -1.34 8.84
C GLU A 20 -10.77 -2.27 8.02
N GLN A 21 -10.21 -3.30 8.64
CA GLN A 21 -9.44 -4.31 7.93
C GLN A 21 -10.29 -4.99 6.87
N SER A 22 -11.51 -5.37 7.22
CA SER A 22 -12.44 -6.00 6.29
C SER A 22 -12.78 -5.09 5.12
N TYR A 23 -12.96 -3.80 5.39
CA TYR A 23 -13.24 -2.81 4.35
C TYR A 23 -12.09 -2.71 3.35
N ILE A 24 -10.86 -2.65 3.86
CA ILE A 24 -9.65 -2.63 3.02
C ILE A 24 -9.55 -3.90 2.17
N LEU A 25 -9.77 -5.06 2.78
CA LEU A 25 -9.67 -6.34 2.08
C LEU A 25 -10.70 -6.47 0.97
N LYS A 26 -11.90 -5.94 1.15
CA LYS A 26 -12.91 -5.93 0.09
C LYS A 26 -12.46 -5.13 -1.13
N ILE A 27 -11.90 -3.95 -0.89
CA ILE A 27 -11.37 -3.13 -1.97
C ILE A 27 -10.22 -3.86 -2.66
N LEU A 28 -9.32 -4.42 -1.87
CA LEU A 28 -8.15 -5.12 -2.39
C LEU A 28 -8.52 -6.33 -3.24
N ASN A 29 -9.55 -7.08 -2.83
CA ASN A 29 -9.98 -8.27 -3.57
C ASN A 29 -10.37 -7.97 -5.02
N HIS A 30 -10.88 -6.77 -5.28
CA HIS A 30 -11.18 -6.36 -6.64
C HIS A 30 -9.94 -6.46 -7.55
N TRP A 31 -8.78 -6.03 -7.04
CA TRP A 31 -7.54 -6.07 -7.81
C TRP A 31 -6.91 -7.45 -7.82
N VAL A 32 -6.98 -8.16 -6.69
CA VAL A 32 -6.44 -9.53 -6.58
C VAL A 32 -7.19 -10.49 -7.51
N ASP A 33 -8.50 -10.31 -7.63
CA ASP A 33 -9.35 -11.16 -8.50
C ASP A 33 -9.15 -10.84 -9.97
N SER A 34 -8.65 -9.66 -10.30
CA SER A 34 -8.42 -9.23 -11.67
C SER A 34 -7.03 -8.57 -11.78
N PRO A 35 -5.95 -9.35 -11.60
CA PRO A 35 -4.59 -8.77 -11.53
C PRO A 35 -4.17 -8.06 -12.83
N THR A 36 -4.78 -8.38 -13.97
CA THR A 36 -4.51 -7.67 -15.22
C THR A 36 -5.00 -6.23 -15.20
N SER A 37 -5.87 -5.88 -14.24
CA SER A 37 -6.34 -4.51 -14.04
C SER A 37 -5.35 -3.65 -13.25
N ILE A 38 -4.33 -4.26 -12.64
CA ILE A 38 -3.30 -3.55 -11.91
C ILE A 38 -2.38 -2.87 -12.92
N THR A 39 -2.17 -1.57 -12.73
CA THR A 39 -1.32 -0.78 -13.62
C THR A 39 -0.15 -0.21 -12.83
N TYR A 40 0.72 0.52 -13.51
CA TYR A 40 1.93 1.06 -12.91
C TYR A 40 2.04 2.52 -13.27
N ILE A 41 2.49 3.35 -12.35
CA ILE A 41 2.84 4.71 -12.72
C ILE A 41 4.16 4.67 -13.50
N GLU A 42 4.40 5.71 -14.32
CA GLU A 42 5.51 5.74 -15.27
C GLU A 42 6.86 5.37 -14.65
N HIS A 43 7.19 5.97 -13.52
CA HIS A 43 8.50 5.76 -12.89
C HIS A 43 8.63 4.40 -12.18
N SER A 44 7.53 3.74 -11.87
CA SER A 44 7.61 2.48 -11.16
C SER A 44 8.13 1.34 -12.02
N MET A 45 7.83 1.34 -13.32
CA MET A 45 8.37 0.32 -14.24
C MET A 45 9.89 0.42 -14.35
N ASP A 46 10.41 1.64 -14.50
CA ASP A 46 11.86 1.85 -14.54
C ASP A 46 12.53 1.38 -13.26
N ARG A 47 11.89 1.62 -12.14
CA ARG A 47 12.41 1.20 -10.85
C ARG A 47 12.48 -0.31 -10.70
N LEU A 48 11.47 -1.03 -11.23
CA LEU A 48 11.47 -2.48 -11.24
C LEU A 48 12.71 -3.01 -11.97
N TYR A 49 13.01 -2.47 -13.15
CA TYR A 49 14.20 -2.88 -13.90
C TYR A 49 15.48 -2.60 -13.13
N GLN A 50 15.60 -1.43 -12.54
CA GLN A 50 16.78 -1.04 -11.77
C GLN A 50 17.02 -1.94 -10.56
N MET A 51 15.96 -2.44 -9.96
CA MET A 51 16.05 -3.27 -8.76
C MET A 51 15.93 -4.76 -9.04
N TYR A 52 15.87 -5.15 -10.30
CA TYR A 52 15.72 -6.56 -10.71
C TYR A 52 14.47 -7.20 -10.10
N ILE A 53 13.37 -6.46 -10.04
CA ILE A 53 12.08 -6.95 -9.58
C ILE A 53 11.20 -7.21 -10.80
N PHE A 54 10.61 -8.41 -10.87
CA PHE A 54 9.74 -8.78 -11.98
C PHE A 54 8.28 -8.48 -11.63
N GLU A 55 7.47 -8.19 -12.66
CA GLU A 55 6.05 -7.92 -12.47
C GLU A 55 5.33 -9.06 -11.75
N ASP A 56 5.71 -10.31 -12.03
CA ASP A 56 5.15 -11.47 -11.34
C ASP A 56 5.38 -11.40 -9.83
N GLU A 57 6.54 -10.91 -9.42
CA GLU A 57 6.86 -10.76 -8.00
C GLU A 57 6.02 -9.65 -7.36
N VAL A 58 5.73 -8.59 -8.10
CA VAL A 58 4.86 -7.50 -7.63
C VAL A 58 3.46 -8.04 -7.38
N ILE A 59 2.90 -8.75 -8.35
CA ILE A 59 1.56 -9.33 -8.23
C ILE A 59 1.51 -10.33 -7.09
N GLU A 60 2.52 -11.17 -6.97
CA GLU A 60 2.61 -12.16 -5.89
C GLU A 60 2.65 -11.48 -4.52
N THR A 61 3.37 -10.37 -4.41
CA THR A 61 3.46 -9.61 -3.17
C THR A 61 2.11 -9.00 -2.80
N ILE A 62 1.38 -8.49 -3.77
CA ILE A 62 0.04 -7.94 -3.52
C ILE A 62 -0.94 -9.04 -3.08
N LYS A 63 -0.86 -10.20 -3.72
CA LYS A 63 -1.77 -11.32 -3.42
C LYS A 63 -1.49 -11.99 -2.09
N HIS A 64 -0.22 -12.22 -1.78
CA HIS A 64 0.18 -13.11 -0.69
C HIS A 64 1.08 -12.46 0.35
N GLY A 65 1.52 -11.25 0.13
CA GLY A 65 2.34 -10.52 1.09
C GLY A 65 1.53 -10.05 2.29
N ALA A 66 2.23 -9.65 3.33
CA ALA A 66 1.62 -9.01 4.47
C ALA A 66 1.27 -7.56 4.12
N ILE A 67 0.10 -7.11 4.56
CA ILE A 67 -0.26 -5.70 4.47
C ILE A 67 0.33 -5.02 5.71
N ILE A 68 1.17 -4.04 5.50
CA ILE A 68 1.90 -3.38 6.58
C ILE A 68 1.17 -2.14 7.05
N GLU A 69 0.85 -1.24 6.14
CA GLU A 69 0.27 0.05 6.50
C GLU A 69 -0.57 0.64 5.39
N LEU A 70 -1.44 1.57 5.79
CA LEU A 70 -2.15 2.47 4.88
C LEU A 70 -1.54 3.85 5.02
N HIS A 71 -1.21 4.46 3.90
CA HIS A 71 -0.68 5.82 3.83
C HIS A 71 -1.54 6.65 2.88
N ILE A 72 -2.17 7.69 3.40
CA ILE A 72 -3.00 8.59 2.61
C ILE A 72 -2.14 9.76 2.15
N VAL A 73 -2.02 9.94 0.85
CA VAL A 73 -1.25 11.03 0.24
C VAL A 73 -2.14 11.72 -0.78
N ASN A 74 -2.59 12.94 -0.50
CA ASN A 74 -3.39 13.75 -1.44
C ASN A 74 -4.54 12.97 -2.08
N ASN A 75 -5.42 12.40 -1.29
CA ASN A 75 -6.57 11.60 -1.72
C ASN A 75 -6.19 10.25 -2.38
N SER A 76 -4.95 9.83 -2.20
CA SER A 76 -4.47 8.53 -2.69
C SER A 76 -4.26 7.60 -1.50
N PRO A 77 -5.18 6.67 -1.25
CA PRO A 77 -4.99 5.68 -0.17
C PRO A 77 -4.10 4.57 -0.70
N ARG A 78 -2.90 4.48 -0.16
CA ARG A 78 -1.86 3.55 -0.60
C ARG A 78 -1.61 2.49 0.46
N LEU A 79 -1.61 1.24 0.03
CA LEU A 79 -1.21 0.12 0.90
C LEU A 79 0.23 -0.25 0.62
N LEU A 80 0.97 -0.50 1.67
CA LEU A 80 2.31 -1.08 1.60
C LEU A 80 2.19 -2.59 1.87
N PHE A 81 2.66 -3.37 0.90
CA PHE A 81 2.73 -4.83 1.00
C PHE A 81 4.18 -5.25 1.12
N ARG A 82 4.42 -6.34 1.84
CA ARG A 82 5.77 -6.85 2.02
C ARG A 82 5.77 -8.37 2.00
N LYS A 83 6.68 -8.95 1.24
CA LYS A 83 6.80 -10.41 1.12
C LYS A 83 8.27 -10.78 1.01
N GLN A 84 8.69 -11.80 1.76
CA GLN A 84 10.05 -12.29 1.67
C GLN A 84 10.30 -12.90 0.29
N ARG A 85 11.40 -12.52 -0.32
CA ARG A 85 11.82 -13.04 -1.62
C ARG A 85 12.44 -14.42 -1.42
N SER A 86 12.07 -15.36 -2.29
CA SER A 86 12.56 -16.73 -2.19
C SER A 86 14.09 -16.77 -2.28
N ASN A 87 14.71 -17.57 -1.39
CA ASN A 87 16.13 -17.82 -1.37
C ASN A 87 17.00 -16.57 -1.17
N GLN A 88 16.44 -15.50 -0.63
CA GLN A 88 17.18 -14.28 -0.36
C GLN A 88 16.78 -13.73 1.00
N ALA A 89 17.71 -13.03 1.64
CA ALA A 89 17.45 -12.32 2.90
C ALA A 89 16.89 -10.92 2.61
N LYS A 90 16.08 -10.81 1.57
CA LYS A 90 15.47 -9.57 1.11
C LYS A 90 13.97 -9.73 1.01
N ASP A 91 13.25 -8.67 1.35
CA ASP A 91 11.82 -8.59 1.14
C ASP A 91 11.53 -7.69 -0.06
N ILE A 92 10.46 -8.02 -0.78
CA ILE A 92 9.91 -7.13 -1.79
C ILE A 92 8.82 -6.31 -1.12
N CYS A 93 8.89 -5.00 -1.27
CA CYS A 93 7.90 -4.06 -0.78
C CYS A 93 7.22 -3.41 -1.98
N VAL A 94 5.88 -3.38 -1.94
CA VAL A 94 5.07 -2.80 -3.03
C VAL A 94 4.10 -1.81 -2.42
N VAL A 95 4.01 -0.63 -3.03
CA VAL A 95 3.03 0.39 -2.64
C VAL A 95 2.04 0.56 -3.78
N MET A 96 0.76 0.37 -3.50
CA MET A 96 -0.30 0.47 -4.51
C MET A 96 -1.43 1.37 -4.01
N ASP A 97 -1.89 2.27 -4.88
CA ASP A 97 -3.12 3.03 -4.64
C ASP A 97 -4.30 2.07 -4.82
N ILE A 98 -5.07 1.85 -3.76
CA ILE A 98 -6.13 0.84 -3.77
C ILE A 98 -7.41 1.28 -4.50
N LEU A 99 -7.55 2.56 -4.79
CA LEU A 99 -8.73 3.05 -5.54
C LEU A 99 -8.51 2.98 -7.04
N SER A 100 -7.28 3.14 -7.50
CA SER A 100 -6.95 3.11 -8.93
C SER A 100 -6.31 1.79 -9.37
N GLY A 101 -5.78 1.01 -8.42
CA GLY A 101 -5.00 -0.19 -8.74
C GLY A 101 -3.64 0.10 -9.34
N LYS A 102 -3.11 1.32 -9.12
CA LYS A 102 -1.79 1.69 -9.64
C LYS A 102 -0.71 1.41 -8.64
N VAL A 103 0.29 0.67 -9.09
CA VAL A 103 1.52 0.48 -8.32
C VAL A 103 2.31 1.78 -8.37
N VAL A 104 2.53 2.37 -7.21
CA VAL A 104 3.22 3.65 -7.07
C VAL A 104 4.72 3.44 -7.05
N THR A 105 5.17 2.41 -6.32
CA THR A 105 6.58 2.06 -6.25
C THR A 105 6.74 0.62 -5.78
N ALA A 106 7.90 0.05 -6.07
CA ALA A 106 8.32 -1.22 -5.51
C ALA A 106 9.82 -1.15 -5.23
N PHE A 107 10.23 -1.79 -4.16
CA PHE A 107 11.65 -1.78 -3.76
C PHE A 107 11.95 -3.01 -2.91
N THR A 108 13.24 -3.22 -2.63
CA THR A 108 13.66 -4.31 -1.75
C THR A 108 14.20 -3.75 -0.44
N ASN A 109 13.99 -4.50 0.61
CA ASN A 109 14.55 -4.21 1.94
C ASN A 109 15.14 -5.49 2.50
N ASP A 110 16.13 -5.36 3.38
CA ASP A 110 16.60 -6.51 4.14
C ASP A 110 15.47 -7.07 4.99
N SER A 111 15.37 -8.39 5.07
CA SER A 111 14.25 -9.04 5.76
C SER A 111 14.16 -8.67 7.24
N ASN A 112 15.27 -8.29 7.86
CA ASN A 112 15.31 -7.88 9.26
C ASN A 112 15.11 -6.38 9.47
N ASP A 113 14.88 -5.62 8.40
CA ASP A 113 14.66 -4.17 8.48
C ASP A 113 13.17 -3.90 8.63
N ASN A 114 12.77 -3.31 9.76
CA ASN A 114 11.38 -2.95 10.03
C ASN A 114 10.94 -1.64 9.38
N HIS A 115 11.85 -0.99 8.68
CA HIS A 115 11.54 0.21 7.91
C HIS A 115 10.89 1.29 8.79
N SER A 116 9.94 2.06 8.24
CA SER A 116 9.29 3.15 8.97
C SER A 116 8.40 2.69 10.12
N THR A 117 8.11 1.39 10.23
CA THR A 117 7.24 0.89 11.31
C THR A 117 7.86 1.08 12.70
N LEU A 118 9.16 1.39 12.79
CA LEU A 118 9.81 1.72 14.06
C LEU A 118 9.57 3.17 14.49
N ARG A 119 9.02 3.99 13.63
CA ARG A 119 8.82 5.42 13.88
C ARG A 119 7.36 5.67 14.22
N GLU A 120 7.00 5.43 15.48
CA GLU A 120 5.62 5.52 15.94
C GLU A 120 4.97 6.88 15.71
N GLU A 121 5.76 7.95 15.70
CA GLU A 121 5.25 9.30 15.47
C GLU A 121 4.68 9.51 14.07
N LEU A 122 4.95 8.60 13.14
CA LEU A 122 4.40 8.67 11.79
C LEU A 122 2.96 8.15 11.72
N TYR A 123 2.50 7.44 12.74
CA TYR A 123 1.24 6.71 12.68
C TYR A 123 0.18 7.34 13.59
N ASN A 124 -1.05 7.35 13.09
CA ASN A 124 -2.23 7.81 13.80
C ASN A 124 -3.16 6.63 14.01
N ASP A 125 -3.12 6.05 15.21
CA ASP A 125 -3.95 4.88 15.54
C ASP A 125 -5.45 5.24 15.66
N ASP A 126 -5.78 6.52 15.75
CA ASP A 126 -7.17 6.99 15.86
C ASP A 126 -7.77 7.36 14.49
N LEU A 127 -7.05 7.07 13.41
CA LEU A 127 -7.51 7.39 12.07
C LEU A 127 -8.79 6.63 11.73
N ASP A 128 -9.82 7.36 11.29
CA ASP A 128 -11.05 6.73 10.80
C ASP A 128 -10.86 6.32 9.34
N VAL A 129 -10.40 5.11 9.15
CA VAL A 129 -9.98 4.59 7.84
C VAL A 129 -11.13 4.59 6.84
N ILE A 130 -12.30 4.12 7.25
CA ILE A 130 -13.45 4.02 6.34
C ILE A 130 -13.88 5.39 5.86
N THR A 131 -14.02 6.33 6.78
CA THR A 131 -14.42 7.70 6.43
C THR A 131 -13.40 8.36 5.50
N ILE A 132 -12.11 8.20 5.79
CA ILE A 132 -11.06 8.79 4.96
C ILE A 132 -11.08 8.23 3.54
N ILE A 133 -11.22 6.91 3.40
CA ILE A 133 -11.25 6.29 2.08
C ILE A 133 -12.51 6.75 1.32
N GLN A 134 -13.65 6.83 1.98
CA GLN A 134 -14.88 7.34 1.36
C GLN A 134 -14.70 8.78 0.88
N GLU A 135 -14.02 9.62 1.66
CA GLU A 135 -13.72 10.98 1.24
C GLU A 135 -12.79 11.01 0.02
N CYS A 136 -11.80 10.12 -0.02
CA CYS A 136 -10.93 9.99 -1.20
C CYS A 136 -11.73 9.62 -2.43
N ILE A 137 -12.68 8.69 -2.31
CA ILE A 137 -13.56 8.30 -3.42
C ILE A 137 -14.36 9.50 -3.93
N LYS A 138 -14.96 10.26 -3.03
CA LYS A 138 -15.75 11.45 -3.40
C LYS A 138 -14.91 12.49 -4.13
N ARG A 139 -13.70 12.71 -3.69
CA ARG A 139 -12.83 13.74 -4.25
C ARG A 139 -12.28 13.39 -5.62
N ARG A 140 -12.36 12.11 -6.01
CA ARG A 140 -11.90 11.66 -7.34
C ARG A 140 -12.96 11.79 -8.43
N LYS A 141 -14.21 12.02 -8.04
CA LYS A 141 -15.30 12.13 -9.00
C LYS A 141 -15.47 13.53 -9.57
#